data_406a25e4cd97877b91a4d125040689e5
#
_entry.id   406a25e4cd97877b91a4d125040689e5
#
_cell.length_a   1.000
_cell.length_b   1.000
_cell.length_c   1.000
_cell.angle_alpha   90.00
_cell.angle_beta   90.00
_cell.angle_gamma   90.00
#
_symmetry.space_group_name_H-M   'P 1'
#
loop_
_entity.id
_entity.type
_entity.pdbx_description
1 polymer ?
#
loop_
_entity_poly.entity_id
_entity_poly.type
_entity_poly.pdbx_seq_one_letter_code
_entity_poly.pdbx_strand_id
1 'polypeptide(L)'
;LKLEQKITFAGSRKDIANIYKISDLVFNLSQTPEPFGRTMIEAIACGRKVIGWNHGGASEILNELFPMGLVELNNMDDLQETTINLCSSDSATKENIFTAQKMTDSTIDLYERLIEKDNSF
;
A
#
# COMPACT_ATOMS: atom_id res chain seq x y z
N LEU A 1 5.08 29.45 -0.96
CA LEU A 1 4.23 28.80 -1.96
C LEU A 1 2.77 28.99 -1.53
N LYS A 2 1.97 29.62 -2.35
CA LYS A 2 0.50 29.76 -2.11
C LYS A 2 -0.18 28.44 -2.46
N LEU A 3 -0.15 27.47 -1.55
CA LEU A 3 -0.72 26.12 -1.75
C LEU A 3 -2.13 25.98 -1.19
N GLU A 4 -2.63 26.94 -0.40
CA GLU A 4 -3.92 26.88 0.30
C GLU A 4 -5.09 26.60 -0.63
N GLN A 5 -5.02 27.11 -1.85
CA GLN A 5 -6.07 26.90 -2.87
C GLN A 5 -5.95 25.54 -3.60
N LYS A 6 -4.86 24.80 -3.38
CA LYS A 6 -4.59 23.50 -4.02
C LYS A 6 -4.70 22.32 -3.06
N ILE A 7 -4.94 22.60 -1.79
CA ILE A 7 -5.05 21.59 -0.74
C ILE A 7 -6.48 21.58 -0.22
N THR A 8 -7.08 20.40 -0.16
CA THR A 8 -8.40 20.18 0.42
C THR A 8 -8.33 19.14 1.52
N PHE A 9 -8.76 19.50 2.73
CA PHE A 9 -8.91 18.56 3.83
C PHE A 9 -10.29 17.91 3.76
N ALA A 10 -10.36 16.68 3.28
CA ALA A 10 -11.63 15.97 3.05
C ALA A 10 -12.29 15.42 4.33
N GLY A 11 -11.57 15.40 5.45
CA GLY A 11 -12.02 14.82 6.72
C GLY A 11 -12.23 13.31 6.63
N SER A 12 -12.96 12.75 7.60
CA SER A 12 -13.30 11.32 7.60
C SER A 12 -14.38 11.02 6.57
N ARG A 13 -14.15 10.02 5.73
CA ARG A 13 -15.05 9.65 4.63
C ARG A 13 -15.41 8.17 4.66
N LYS A 14 -16.65 7.86 4.31
CA LYS A 14 -17.13 6.47 4.14
C LYS A 14 -16.99 5.98 2.69
N ASP A 15 -16.79 6.88 1.74
CA ASP A 15 -16.69 6.64 0.30
C ASP A 15 -15.24 6.69 -0.21
N ILE A 16 -14.28 6.25 0.60
CA ILE A 16 -12.85 6.33 0.30
C ILE A 16 -12.47 5.69 -1.04
N ALA A 17 -13.14 4.60 -1.42
CA ALA A 17 -12.91 3.94 -2.70
C ALA A 17 -13.20 4.87 -3.91
N ASN A 18 -14.15 5.79 -3.79
CA ASN A 18 -14.42 6.77 -4.83
C ASN A 18 -13.31 7.83 -4.91
N ILE A 19 -12.74 8.20 -3.75
CA ILE A 19 -11.58 9.09 -3.70
C ILE A 19 -10.38 8.43 -4.39
N TYR A 20 -10.09 7.17 -4.10
CA TYR A 20 -9.02 6.45 -4.80
C TYR A 20 -9.25 6.44 -6.32
N LYS A 21 -10.47 6.14 -6.80
CA LYS A 21 -10.78 6.07 -8.22
C LYS A 21 -10.53 7.36 -9.00
N ILE A 22 -10.64 8.52 -8.36
CA ILE A 22 -10.38 9.82 -8.99
C ILE A 22 -8.97 10.34 -8.74
N SER A 23 -8.16 9.64 -7.95
CA SER A 23 -6.77 10.03 -7.66
C SER A 23 -5.84 9.50 -8.75
N ASP A 24 -4.84 10.26 -9.12
CA ASP A 24 -3.75 9.81 -9.99
C ASP A 24 -2.69 9.07 -9.22
N LEU A 25 -2.47 9.47 -7.96
CA LEU A 25 -1.45 8.94 -7.07
C LEU A 25 -1.93 9.02 -5.62
N VAL A 26 -1.63 8.02 -4.83
CA VAL A 26 -1.95 7.95 -3.39
C VAL A 26 -0.66 7.89 -2.59
N PHE A 27 -0.58 8.67 -1.52
CA PHE A 27 0.57 8.69 -0.62
C PHE A 27 0.22 8.05 0.72
N ASN A 28 1.11 7.21 1.21
CA ASN A 28 1.13 6.76 2.60
C ASN A 28 2.50 7.08 3.21
N LEU A 29 2.61 8.25 3.82
CA LEU A 29 3.84 8.81 4.36
C LEU A 29 3.82 8.83 5.91
N SER A 30 3.23 7.81 6.52
CA SER A 30 3.25 7.64 7.97
C SER A 30 4.69 7.52 8.48
N GLN A 31 5.04 8.32 9.48
CA GLN A 31 6.33 8.25 10.15
C GLN A 31 6.41 7.05 11.11
N THR A 32 5.26 6.59 11.59
CA THR A 32 5.17 5.38 12.42
C THR A 32 4.98 4.18 11.52
N PRO A 33 5.77 3.11 11.66
CA PRO A 33 5.59 1.89 10.89
C PRO A 33 4.17 1.35 11.05
N GLU A 34 3.46 1.21 9.94
CA GLU A 34 2.14 0.58 9.94
C GLU A 34 2.29 -0.95 10.05
N PRO A 35 1.46 -1.61 10.86
CA PRO A 35 1.48 -3.08 10.94
C PRO A 35 1.16 -3.77 9.62
N PHE A 36 0.23 -3.21 8.81
CA PHE A 36 -0.24 -3.87 7.59
C PHE A 36 -0.40 -2.93 6.38
N GLY A 37 -0.79 -1.65 6.55
CA GLY A 37 -0.94 -0.69 5.43
C GLY A 37 -2.19 -0.87 4.57
N ARG A 38 -3.36 -1.00 5.17
CA ARG A 38 -4.65 -1.17 4.47
C ARG A 38 -4.91 -0.12 3.39
N THR A 39 -4.58 1.13 3.67
CA THR A 39 -4.74 2.26 2.72
C THR A 39 -4.07 1.99 1.38
N MET A 40 -2.88 1.40 1.39
CA MET A 40 -2.14 1.08 0.18
C MET A 40 -2.80 -0.05 -0.61
N ILE A 41 -3.21 -1.11 0.07
CA ILE A 41 -3.91 -2.24 -0.57
C ILE A 41 -5.23 -1.78 -1.19
N GLU A 42 -6.00 -0.97 -0.49
CA GLU A 42 -7.27 -0.42 -0.97
C GLU A 42 -7.06 0.46 -2.22
N ALA A 43 -6.04 1.31 -2.23
CA ALA A 43 -5.71 2.15 -3.37
C ALA A 43 -5.24 1.31 -4.58
N ILE A 44 -4.37 0.32 -4.36
CA ILE A 44 -3.92 -0.62 -5.39
C ILE A 44 -5.09 -1.42 -5.96
N ALA A 45 -6.01 -1.90 -5.12
CA ALA A 45 -7.21 -2.61 -5.56
C ALA A 45 -8.13 -1.72 -6.42
N CYS A 46 -8.07 -0.40 -6.27
CA CYS A 46 -8.72 0.57 -7.14
C CYS A 46 -7.89 0.92 -8.40
N GLY A 47 -6.78 0.24 -8.65
CA GLY A 47 -5.88 0.46 -9.78
C GLY A 47 -5.05 1.76 -9.65
N ARG A 48 -4.83 2.24 -8.43
CA ARG A 48 -4.08 3.49 -8.21
C ARG A 48 -2.63 3.22 -7.87
N LYS A 49 -1.74 4.06 -8.40
CA LYS A 49 -0.34 4.09 -8.02
C LYS A 49 -0.21 4.59 -6.59
N VAL A 50 0.69 4.00 -5.83
CA VAL A 50 0.89 4.34 -4.42
C VAL A 50 2.35 4.62 -4.16
N ILE A 51 2.64 5.68 -3.40
CA ILE A 51 3.97 5.94 -2.84
C ILE A 51 3.90 5.76 -1.32
N GLY A 52 4.88 5.08 -0.77
CA GLY A 52 5.02 4.88 0.67
C GLY A 52 6.47 4.78 1.11
N TRP A 53 6.72 5.10 2.38
CA TRP A 53 8.04 4.94 2.97
C TRP A 53 8.43 3.46 3.03
N ASN A 54 9.70 3.19 2.75
CA ASN A 54 10.28 1.85 2.85
C ASN A 54 10.49 1.44 4.32
N HIS A 55 9.39 1.25 5.05
CA HIS A 55 9.39 0.71 6.41
C HIS A 55 8.04 0.07 6.78
N GLY A 56 8.05 -0.84 7.78
CA GLY A 56 6.87 -1.53 8.28
C GLY A 56 6.08 -2.25 7.18
N GLY A 57 4.76 -2.38 7.35
CA GLY A 57 3.87 -3.03 6.39
C GLY A 57 3.86 -2.37 5.00
N ALA A 58 4.19 -1.08 4.90
CA ALA A 58 4.33 -0.39 3.62
C ALA A 58 5.39 -1.04 2.74
N SER A 59 6.54 -1.36 3.33
CA SER A 59 7.65 -2.03 2.65
C SER A 59 7.24 -3.39 2.09
N GLU A 60 6.56 -4.21 2.89
CA GLU A 60 6.11 -5.55 2.48
C GLU A 60 5.12 -5.48 1.31
N ILE A 61 4.11 -4.62 1.44
CA ILE A 61 3.05 -4.50 0.43
C ILE A 61 3.58 -3.93 -0.87
N LEU A 62 4.33 -2.84 -0.81
CA LEU A 62 4.80 -2.19 -2.03
C LEU A 62 5.90 -2.98 -2.72
N ASN A 63 6.79 -3.67 -2.01
CA ASN A 63 7.74 -4.59 -2.62
C ASN A 63 7.05 -5.67 -3.46
N GLU A 64 5.93 -6.16 -3.00
CA GLU A 64 5.17 -7.19 -3.70
C GLU A 64 4.32 -6.64 -4.84
N LEU A 65 3.54 -5.58 -4.56
CA LEU A 65 2.49 -5.12 -5.47
C LEU A 65 2.91 -3.95 -6.36
N PHE A 66 3.77 -3.05 -5.89
CA PHE A 66 4.17 -1.86 -6.61
C PHE A 66 5.54 -1.32 -6.15
N PRO A 67 6.65 -2.04 -6.44
CA PRO A 67 7.99 -1.67 -5.95
C PRO A 67 8.45 -0.26 -6.36
N MET A 68 7.95 0.24 -7.50
CA MET A 68 8.27 1.58 -8.00
C MET A 68 7.76 2.71 -7.10
N GLY A 69 6.86 2.42 -6.18
CA GLY A 69 6.32 3.39 -5.23
C GLY A 69 7.02 3.40 -3.87
N LEU A 70 8.04 2.57 -3.66
CA LEU A 70 8.83 2.58 -2.44
C LEU A 70 9.85 3.72 -2.49
N VAL A 71 9.87 4.51 -1.43
CA VAL A 71 10.85 5.59 -1.25
C VAL A 71 11.54 5.46 0.11
N GLU A 72 12.80 5.86 0.17
CA GLU A 72 13.57 5.81 1.39
C GLU A 72 12.98 6.72 2.46
N LEU A 73 12.91 6.22 3.71
CA LEU A 73 12.28 6.93 4.82
C LEU A 73 12.89 8.32 5.00
N ASN A 74 12.04 9.35 4.98
CA ASN A 74 12.41 10.77 5.12
C ASN A 74 13.32 11.32 4.01
N ASN A 75 13.54 10.60 2.92
CA ASN A 75 14.27 11.10 1.76
C ASN A 75 13.31 11.91 0.86
N MET A 76 13.30 13.22 1.01
CA MET A 76 12.40 14.11 0.26
C MET A 76 12.80 14.25 -1.21
N ASP A 77 14.07 14.08 -1.55
CA ASP A 77 14.54 14.12 -2.93
C ASP A 77 14.06 12.88 -3.69
N ASP A 78 14.21 11.70 -3.09
CA ASP A 78 13.68 10.44 -3.61
C ASP A 78 12.14 10.48 -3.76
N LEU A 79 11.44 11.02 -2.74
CA LEU A 79 9.98 11.21 -2.81
C LEU A 79 9.56 12.10 -3.97
N GLN A 80 10.26 13.20 -4.18
CA GLN A 80 9.97 14.14 -5.28
C GLN A 80 10.24 13.49 -6.65
N GLU A 81 11.38 12.84 -6.82
CA GLU A 81 11.75 12.17 -8.06
C GLU A 81 10.76 11.05 -8.40
N THR A 82 10.46 10.18 -7.44
CA THR A 82 9.49 9.10 -7.60
C THR A 82 8.10 9.63 -7.95
N THR A 83 7.67 10.71 -7.32
CA THR A 83 6.37 11.35 -7.61
C THR A 83 6.31 11.82 -9.06
N ILE A 84 7.33 12.54 -9.54
CA ILE A 84 7.38 13.05 -10.91
C ILE A 84 7.38 11.90 -11.92
N ASN A 85 8.20 10.88 -11.67
CA ASN A 85 8.32 9.72 -12.55
C ASN A 85 7.00 8.95 -12.65
N LEU A 86 6.32 8.72 -11.52
CA LEU A 86 5.03 8.01 -11.50
C LEU A 86 3.89 8.83 -12.11
N CYS A 87 3.87 10.14 -11.95
CA CYS A 87 2.88 10.99 -12.62
C CYS A 87 3.01 10.96 -14.14
N SER A 88 4.23 10.76 -14.66
CA SER A 88 4.52 10.76 -16.09
C SER A 88 4.50 9.38 -16.74
N SER A 89 4.35 8.30 -15.97
CA SER A 89 4.42 6.93 -16.44
C SER A 89 3.04 6.29 -16.57
N ASP A 90 2.92 5.32 -17.49
CA ASP A 90 1.75 4.42 -17.61
C ASP A 90 1.92 3.15 -16.78
N SER A 91 2.77 3.19 -15.73
CA SER A 91 3.02 2.03 -14.88
C SER A 91 1.72 1.55 -14.20
N ALA A 92 1.46 0.24 -14.32
CA ALA A 92 0.32 -0.41 -13.68
C ALA A 92 0.73 -1.09 -12.37
N THR A 93 -0.19 -1.15 -11.42
CA THR A 93 -0.03 -1.97 -10.21
C THR A 93 -0.27 -3.44 -10.55
N LYS A 94 0.39 -4.35 -9.82
CA LYS A 94 0.09 -5.77 -9.90
C LYS A 94 -1.30 -6.06 -9.30
N GLU A 95 -1.86 -7.20 -9.66
CA GLU A 95 -3.09 -7.68 -9.03
C GLU A 95 -2.89 -7.84 -7.51
N ASN A 96 -3.90 -7.44 -6.74
CA ASN A 96 -3.84 -7.54 -5.29
C ASN A 96 -3.93 -9.00 -4.85
N ILE A 97 -2.87 -9.50 -4.25
CA ILE A 97 -2.79 -10.86 -3.70
C ILE A 97 -3.19 -10.95 -2.21
N PHE A 98 -3.35 -9.82 -1.52
CA PHE A 98 -3.74 -9.76 -0.10
C PHE A 98 -5.26 -9.79 0.03
N THR A 99 -5.85 -10.96 -0.17
CA THR A 99 -7.29 -11.17 -0.06
C THR A 99 -7.65 -11.88 1.26
N ALA A 100 -8.88 -11.68 1.74
CA ALA A 100 -9.39 -12.38 2.91
C ALA A 100 -9.34 -13.91 2.71
N GLN A 101 -9.64 -14.39 1.51
CA GLN A 101 -9.58 -15.81 1.19
C GLN A 101 -8.15 -16.35 1.36
N LYS A 102 -7.16 -15.71 0.77
CA LYS A 102 -5.76 -16.14 0.87
C LYS A 102 -5.25 -16.11 2.32
N MET A 103 -5.66 -15.11 3.10
CA MET A 103 -5.34 -15.03 4.53
C MET A 103 -5.94 -16.23 5.28
N THR A 104 -7.21 -16.55 5.02
CA THR A 104 -7.91 -17.68 5.63
C THR A 104 -7.23 -19.00 5.26
N ASP A 105 -6.97 -19.23 3.98
CA ASP A 105 -6.34 -20.46 3.48
C ASP A 105 -4.94 -20.66 4.09
N SER A 106 -4.14 -19.60 4.15
CA SER A 106 -2.81 -19.65 4.77
C SER A 106 -2.86 -19.93 6.28
N THR A 107 -3.89 -19.44 6.95
CA THR A 107 -4.10 -19.69 8.38
C THR A 107 -4.49 -21.14 8.63
N ILE A 108 -5.39 -21.69 7.82
CA ILE A 108 -5.82 -23.09 7.90
C ILE A 108 -4.61 -24.01 7.64
N ASP A 109 -3.86 -23.77 6.58
CA ASP A 109 -2.66 -24.54 6.24
C ASP A 109 -1.61 -24.52 7.38
N LEU A 110 -1.45 -23.39 8.05
CA LEU A 110 -0.59 -23.32 9.24
C LEU A 110 -1.09 -24.22 10.37
N TYR A 111 -2.39 -24.19 10.67
CA TYR A 111 -2.95 -25.05 11.73
C TYR A 111 -2.83 -26.52 11.38
N GLU A 112 -3.09 -26.92 10.15
CA GLU A 112 -2.94 -28.31 9.69
C GLU A 112 -1.51 -28.81 9.89
N ARG A 113 -0.51 -28.02 9.48
CA ARG A 113 0.91 -28.38 9.69
C ARG A 113 1.31 -28.49 11.17
N LEU A 114 0.72 -27.67 12.04
CA LEU A 114 1.00 -27.74 13.47
C LEU A 114 0.40 -29.01 14.10
N ILE A 115 -0.83 -29.39 13.70
CA ILE A 115 -1.49 -30.61 14.17
C ILE A 115 -0.75 -31.86 13.69
N GLU A 116 -0.28 -31.89 12.44
CA GLU A 116 0.51 -33.00 11.90
C GLU A 116 1.83 -33.19 12.65
N LYS A 117 2.49 -32.09 13.05
CA LYS A 117 3.72 -32.15 13.87
C LYS A 117 3.48 -32.72 15.26
N ASP A 118 2.35 -32.39 15.91
CA ASP A 118 2.00 -32.93 17.24
C ASP A 118 1.66 -34.42 17.21
N ASN A 119 1.13 -34.91 16.07
CA ASN A 119 0.80 -36.34 15.91
C ASN A 119 2.00 -37.22 15.50
N SER A 120 3.19 -36.66 15.36
CA SER A 120 4.41 -37.39 14.98
C SER A 120 5.29 -37.79 16.18
N PHE A 121 4.76 -37.76 17.40
CA PHE A 121 5.41 -38.27 18.62
C PHE A 121 4.74 -39.52 19.14
#